data_f1b5bd5ae099dea022259b1ad7735e92
#
_entry.id   f1b5bd5ae099dea022259b1ad7735e92
#
_cell.length_a   1.000
_cell.length_b   1.000
_cell.length_c   1.000
_cell.angle_alpha   90.00
_cell.angle_beta   90.00
_cell.angle_gamma   90.00
#
_symmetry.space_group_name_H-M   'P 1'
#
loop_
_entity.id
_entity.type
_entity.pdbx_description
1 polymer ?
#
loop_
_entity_poly.entity_id
_entity_poly.type
_entity_poly.pdbx_seq_one_letter_code
_entity_poly.pdbx_strand_id
1 'polypeptide(L)'
;MIPNSLPINISFMPEQPLQIEEIPGSRDEIRVLRLTGPLILTNVFAFQSKVRSDTSRALILDFTAVPLADSAGIGALVGAYVTRQNSGRSLALVGVNQRIHQALQVTRVENFFRFFDSVAAAEQAA
;
A
#
# COMPACT_ATOMS: atom_id res chain seq x y z
N MET A 1 -37.05 14.32 11.94
CA MET A 1 -36.55 13.90 11.84
C MET A 1 -35.69 13.77 11.77
N ILE A 2 -35.40 14.05 11.62
CA ILE A 2 -34.53 13.96 11.50
C ILE A 2 -33.90 13.59 10.99
N PRO A 3 -33.95 13.67 10.83
CA PRO A 3 -33.33 13.36 10.43
C PRO A 3 -32.45 13.11 9.94
N ASN A 4 -32.58 12.85 9.61
CA ASN A 4 -31.91 12.71 9.04
C ASN A 4 -30.58 13.01 8.83
N SER A 5 -30.33 13.78 8.68
CA SER A 5 -28.99 14.26 8.84
C SER A 5 -28.03 13.17 9.25
N LEU A 6 -28.48 12.24 9.99
CA LEU A 6 -27.69 11.10 10.41
C LEU A 6 -27.14 10.31 9.25
N PRO A 7 -27.93 10.01 8.26
CA PRO A 7 -27.42 9.27 7.12
C PRO A 7 -26.26 9.95 6.43
N ILE A 8 -26.28 11.26 6.45
CA ILE A 8 -25.23 12.01 5.80
C ILE A 8 -23.91 11.78 6.49
N ASN A 9 -23.92 11.79 7.80
CA ASN A 9 -22.69 11.56 8.55
C ASN A 9 -22.13 10.18 8.27
N ILE A 10 -22.99 9.22 8.20
CA ILE A 10 -22.57 7.85 7.97
C ILE A 10 -21.97 7.70 6.58
N SER A 11 -22.52 8.40 5.61
CA SER A 11 -22.04 8.26 4.25
C SER A 11 -20.61 8.74 4.10
N PHE A 12 -20.13 9.59 5.00
CA PHE A 12 -18.74 10.02 4.92
C PHE A 12 -17.76 9.07 5.57
N MET A 13 -18.20 8.27 6.51
CA MET A 13 -17.30 7.46 7.29
C MET A 13 -16.54 6.44 6.44
N PRO A 14 -17.19 5.70 5.58
CA PRO A 14 -16.48 4.73 4.77
C PRO A 14 -15.89 5.33 3.51
N GLU A 15 -15.99 6.64 3.36
CA GLU A 15 -15.66 7.25 2.10
C GLU A 15 -14.25 7.75 2.05
N GLN A 16 -13.36 6.87 2.36
CA GLN A 16 -11.97 7.10 2.03
C GLN A 16 -11.55 5.93 1.21
N PRO A 17 -11.95 5.91 -0.07
CA PRO A 17 -11.63 4.78 -0.90
C PRO A 17 -10.14 4.73 -1.14
N LEU A 18 -9.65 3.53 -1.28
CA LEU A 18 -8.30 3.30 -1.75
C LEU A 18 -8.40 2.98 -3.22
N GLN A 19 -7.73 3.77 -4.04
CA GLN A 19 -7.62 3.49 -5.46
C GLN A 19 -6.30 2.79 -5.72
N ILE A 20 -6.33 1.72 -6.48
CA ILE A 20 -5.15 0.96 -6.82
C ILE A 20 -5.06 0.89 -8.33
N GLU A 21 -4.02 1.45 -8.88
CA GLU A 21 -3.78 1.48 -10.31
C GLU A 21 -2.61 0.56 -10.64
N GLU A 22 -2.83 -0.41 -11.51
CA GLU A 22 -1.76 -1.28 -11.98
C GLU A 22 -1.05 -0.61 -13.14
N ILE A 23 0.25 -0.47 -13.02
CA ILE A 23 1.07 0.17 -14.03
C ILE A 23 2.16 -0.83 -14.41
N PRO A 24 2.31 -1.15 -15.69
CA PRO A 24 3.43 -2.00 -16.11
C PRO A 24 4.74 -1.30 -15.77
N GLY A 25 5.71 -2.07 -15.32
CA GLY A 25 7.05 -1.54 -15.11
C GLY A 25 7.77 -1.35 -16.44
N SER A 26 9.00 -0.87 -16.35
CA SER A 26 9.83 -0.68 -17.53
C SER A 26 10.26 -2.01 -18.16
N ARG A 27 10.17 -3.10 -17.41
CA ARG A 27 10.44 -4.46 -17.88
C ARG A 27 9.26 -5.35 -17.51
N ASP A 28 9.10 -6.46 -18.22
CA ASP A 28 7.95 -7.35 -18.04
C ASP A 28 7.86 -7.94 -16.64
N GLU A 29 8.99 -8.16 -15.98
CA GLU A 29 8.99 -8.76 -14.66
C GLU A 29 8.67 -7.78 -13.54
N ILE A 30 8.48 -6.50 -13.85
CA ILE A 30 8.22 -5.45 -12.86
C ILE A 30 6.77 -4.99 -12.96
N ARG A 31 6.10 -4.91 -11.82
CA ARG A 31 4.76 -4.34 -11.73
C ARG A 31 4.77 -3.21 -10.71
N VAL A 32 4.10 -2.11 -11.06
CA VAL A 32 3.91 -1.00 -10.13
C VAL A 32 2.44 -0.94 -9.76
N LEU A 33 2.16 -0.85 -8.47
CA LEU A 33 0.82 -0.55 -7.97
C LEU A 33 0.87 0.85 -7.36
N ARG A 34 0.15 1.78 -7.99
CA ARG A 34 0.03 3.13 -7.45
C ARG A 34 -1.21 3.19 -6.58
N LEU A 35 -0.99 3.53 -5.31
CA LEU A 35 -2.08 3.63 -4.36
C LEU A 35 -2.42 5.08 -4.11
N THR A 36 -3.71 5.38 -4.06
CA THR A 36 -4.20 6.72 -3.76
C THR A 36 -5.25 6.62 -2.69
N GLY A 37 -5.03 7.31 -1.58
CA GLY A 37 -5.93 7.27 -0.43
C GLY A 37 -5.30 6.55 0.75
N PRO A 38 -5.94 6.59 1.91
CA PRO A 38 -5.40 5.96 3.11
C PRO A 38 -5.48 4.44 3.02
N LEU A 39 -4.57 3.78 3.70
CA LEU A 39 -4.58 2.32 3.80
C LEU A 39 -5.07 1.96 5.20
N ILE A 40 -6.36 1.65 5.31
CA ILE A 40 -7.04 1.50 6.60
C ILE A 40 -7.92 0.27 6.60
N LEU A 41 -8.44 -0.07 7.77
CA LEU A 41 -9.20 -1.30 7.99
C LEU A 41 -10.33 -1.48 6.97
N THR A 42 -11.01 -0.40 6.61
CA THR A 42 -12.17 -0.51 5.73
C THR A 42 -11.82 -0.79 4.27
N ASN A 43 -10.53 -0.66 3.89
CA ASN A 43 -10.16 -0.85 2.49
C ASN A 43 -8.95 -1.77 2.28
N VAL A 44 -8.42 -2.37 3.35
CA VAL A 44 -7.21 -3.20 3.19
C VAL A 44 -7.43 -4.44 2.34
N PHE A 45 -8.67 -4.93 2.24
CA PHE A 45 -8.90 -6.17 1.49
C PHE A 45 -8.59 -6.00 0.01
N ALA A 46 -8.91 -4.85 -0.56
CA ALA A 46 -8.58 -4.58 -1.96
C ALA A 46 -7.08 -4.64 -2.19
N PHE A 47 -6.33 -4.04 -1.28
CA PHE A 47 -4.87 -4.05 -1.34
C PHE A 47 -4.32 -5.46 -1.20
N GLN A 48 -4.80 -6.20 -0.20
CA GLN A 48 -4.35 -7.58 0.03
C GLN A 48 -4.62 -8.46 -1.18
N SER A 49 -5.79 -8.31 -1.78
CA SER A 49 -6.17 -9.08 -2.95
C SER A 49 -5.26 -8.80 -4.14
N LYS A 50 -4.94 -7.53 -4.36
CA LYS A 50 -4.05 -7.14 -5.46
C LYS A 50 -2.65 -7.72 -5.29
N VAL A 51 -2.11 -7.62 -4.08
CA VAL A 51 -0.77 -8.16 -3.82
C VAL A 51 -0.76 -9.67 -3.98
N ARG A 52 -1.79 -10.33 -3.45
CA ARG A 52 -1.85 -11.79 -3.51
C ARG A 52 -1.96 -12.30 -4.93
N SER A 53 -2.66 -11.57 -5.79
CA SER A 53 -2.85 -12.00 -7.17
C SER A 53 -1.69 -11.62 -8.08
N ASP A 54 -0.79 -10.77 -7.63
CA ASP A 54 0.33 -10.33 -8.46
C ASP A 54 1.41 -11.39 -8.50
N THR A 55 1.80 -11.78 -9.71
CA THR A 55 2.83 -12.80 -9.92
C THR A 55 4.12 -12.23 -10.48
N SER A 56 4.24 -10.91 -10.57
CA SER A 56 5.46 -10.29 -11.06
C SER A 56 6.64 -10.62 -10.15
N ARG A 57 7.83 -10.63 -10.71
CA ARG A 57 9.04 -10.90 -9.94
C ARG A 57 9.34 -9.77 -8.96
N ALA A 58 9.11 -8.54 -9.40
CA ALA A 58 9.37 -7.35 -8.58
C ALA A 58 8.10 -6.51 -8.54
N LEU A 59 7.58 -6.30 -7.35
CA LEU A 59 6.41 -5.47 -7.12
C LEU A 59 6.83 -4.20 -6.43
N ILE A 60 6.46 -3.08 -7.01
CA ILE A 60 6.74 -1.76 -6.49
C ILE A 60 5.42 -1.13 -6.07
N LEU A 61 5.33 -0.76 -4.79
CA LEU A 61 4.15 -0.10 -4.25
C LEU A 61 4.45 1.39 -4.16
N ASP A 62 3.74 2.18 -4.94
CA ASP A 62 3.91 3.63 -4.94
C ASP A 62 2.94 4.23 -3.93
N PHE A 63 3.48 4.68 -2.82
CA PHE A 63 2.74 5.24 -1.69
C PHE A 63 2.75 6.76 -1.68
N THR A 64 3.19 7.39 -2.76
CA THR A 64 3.31 8.85 -2.80
C THR A 64 1.99 9.54 -2.45
N ALA A 65 0.87 8.95 -2.84
CA ALA A 65 -0.46 9.52 -2.60
C ALA A 65 -1.21 8.81 -1.46
N VAL A 66 -0.48 8.14 -0.56
CA VAL A 66 -1.07 7.51 0.62
C VAL A 66 -0.73 8.35 1.83
N PRO A 67 -1.72 9.06 2.41
CA PRO A 67 -1.42 10.00 3.51
C PRO A 67 -1.20 9.30 4.84
N LEU A 68 -1.82 8.15 5.05
CA LEU A 68 -1.70 7.46 6.33
C LEU A 68 -2.07 5.99 6.18
N ALA A 69 -1.63 5.21 7.15
CA ALA A 69 -2.03 3.82 7.31
C ALA A 69 -2.31 3.59 8.79
N ASP A 70 -3.42 2.93 9.09
CA ASP A 70 -3.71 2.54 10.47
C ASP A 70 -3.06 1.19 10.77
N SER A 71 -3.34 0.63 11.95
CA SER A 71 -2.72 -0.63 12.34
C SER A 71 -3.09 -1.77 11.39
N ALA A 72 -4.30 -1.76 10.84
CA ALA A 72 -4.70 -2.76 9.86
C ALA A 72 -3.92 -2.58 8.56
N GLY A 73 -3.69 -1.32 8.16
CA GLY A 73 -2.88 -1.01 6.98
C GLY A 73 -1.44 -1.46 7.15
N ILE A 74 -0.86 -1.18 8.31
CA ILE A 74 0.51 -1.63 8.59
C ILE A 74 0.56 -3.16 8.57
N GLY A 75 -0.43 -3.81 9.18
CA GLY A 75 -0.49 -5.27 9.15
C GLY A 75 -0.60 -5.82 7.74
N ALA A 76 -1.36 -5.16 6.89
CA ALA A 76 -1.49 -5.57 5.49
C ALA A 76 -0.17 -5.41 4.73
N LEU A 77 0.60 -4.36 5.04
CA LEU A 77 1.93 -4.19 4.46
C LEU A 77 2.87 -5.31 4.88
N VAL A 78 2.87 -5.65 6.15
CA VAL A 78 3.69 -6.76 6.64
C VAL A 78 3.27 -8.06 5.96
N GLY A 79 1.96 -8.27 5.82
CA GLY A 79 1.44 -9.44 5.11
C GLY A 79 1.91 -9.50 3.67
N ALA A 80 1.94 -8.36 3.00
CA ALA A 80 2.44 -8.26 1.63
C ALA A 80 3.91 -8.67 1.57
N TYR A 81 4.71 -8.19 2.51
CA TYR A 81 6.11 -8.55 2.59
C TYR A 81 6.26 -10.07 2.75
N VAL A 82 5.53 -10.66 3.70
CA VAL A 82 5.63 -12.09 3.96
C VAL A 82 5.23 -12.90 2.73
N THR A 83 4.13 -12.52 2.09
CA THR A 83 3.65 -13.21 0.89
C THR A 83 4.71 -13.19 -0.22
N ARG A 84 5.31 -12.03 -0.45
CA ARG A 84 6.33 -11.90 -1.48
C ARG A 84 7.58 -12.67 -1.13
N GLN A 85 7.99 -12.58 0.13
CA GLN A 85 9.17 -13.29 0.61
C GLN A 85 9.03 -14.79 0.45
N ASN A 86 7.88 -15.33 0.82
CA ASN A 86 7.63 -16.76 0.73
C ASN A 86 7.61 -17.25 -0.71
N SER A 87 7.30 -16.37 -1.66
CA SER A 87 7.27 -16.71 -3.08
C SER A 87 8.59 -16.43 -3.79
N GLY A 88 9.60 -15.94 -3.06
CA GLY A 88 10.88 -15.58 -3.67
C GLY A 88 10.79 -14.36 -4.57
N ARG A 89 9.81 -13.49 -4.33
CA ARG A 89 9.60 -12.29 -5.14
C ARG A 89 9.90 -11.07 -4.31
N SER A 90 10.31 -9.98 -4.97
CA SER A 90 10.71 -8.78 -4.26
C SER A 90 9.55 -7.80 -4.09
N LEU A 91 9.72 -6.92 -3.11
CA LEU A 91 8.77 -5.86 -2.80
C LEU A 91 9.54 -4.60 -2.46
N ALA A 92 9.14 -3.48 -3.04
CA ALA A 92 9.73 -2.18 -2.75
C ALA A 92 8.64 -1.16 -2.49
N LEU A 93 8.92 -0.19 -1.63
CA LEU A 93 8.01 0.90 -1.31
C LEU A 93 8.58 2.21 -1.81
N VAL A 94 7.74 3.01 -2.45
CA VAL A 94 8.14 4.30 -3.03
C VAL A 94 7.31 5.40 -2.40
N GLY A 95 7.98 6.51 -2.03
CA GLY A 95 7.27 7.71 -1.63
C GLY A 95 6.57 7.64 -0.29
N VAL A 96 7.00 6.74 0.59
CA VAL A 96 6.40 6.62 1.93
C VAL A 96 6.69 7.90 2.70
N ASN A 97 5.63 8.55 3.20
CA ASN A 97 5.80 9.80 3.94
C ASN A 97 6.28 9.52 5.36
N GLN A 98 6.66 10.60 6.06
CA GLN A 98 7.24 10.48 7.39
C GLN A 98 6.26 9.86 8.38
N ARG A 99 4.99 10.16 8.25
CA ARG A 99 3.96 9.65 9.14
C ARG A 99 3.87 8.13 9.10
N ILE A 100 3.85 7.58 7.88
CA ILE A 100 3.82 6.13 7.71
C ILE A 100 5.15 5.53 8.13
N HIS A 101 6.25 6.20 7.80
CA HIS A 101 7.57 5.72 8.18
C HIS A 101 7.70 5.60 9.70
N GLN A 102 7.19 6.59 10.44
CA GLN A 102 7.18 6.54 11.90
C GLN A 102 6.34 5.37 12.41
N ALA A 103 5.20 5.11 11.78
CA ALA A 103 4.37 3.98 12.18
C ALA A 103 5.11 2.65 12.00
N LEU A 104 5.89 2.54 10.92
CA LEU A 104 6.69 1.35 10.69
C LEU A 104 7.82 1.23 11.70
N GLN A 105 8.41 2.34 12.09
CA GLN A 105 9.46 2.36 13.10
C GLN A 105 8.93 1.94 14.47
N VAL A 106 7.80 2.51 14.87
CA VAL A 106 7.20 2.23 16.18
C VAL A 106 6.81 0.76 16.29
N THR A 107 6.31 0.18 15.22
CA THR A 107 5.93 -1.22 15.21
C THR A 107 7.10 -2.15 14.90
N ARG A 108 8.30 -1.59 14.70
CA ARG A 108 9.55 -2.34 14.50
C ARG A 108 9.52 -3.23 13.27
N VAL A 109 8.85 -2.79 12.22
CA VAL A 109 8.81 -3.53 10.97
C VAL A 109 9.50 -2.79 9.82
N GLU A 110 10.06 -1.62 10.12
CA GLU A 110 10.69 -0.79 9.10
C GLU A 110 11.74 -1.55 8.30
N ASN A 111 12.54 -2.35 8.98
CA ASN A 111 13.68 -3.03 8.35
C ASN A 111 13.27 -4.16 7.42
N PHE A 112 12.01 -4.52 7.38
CA PHE A 112 11.52 -5.50 6.41
C PHE A 112 11.47 -4.93 5.00
N PHE A 113 11.41 -3.60 4.86
CA PHE A 113 11.08 -2.98 3.59
C PHE A 113 12.27 -2.25 2.99
N ARG A 114 12.28 -2.19 1.67
CA ARG A 114 13.21 -1.36 0.91
C ARG A 114 12.47 -0.11 0.46
N PHE A 115 13.03 1.05 0.75
CA PHE A 115 12.40 2.33 0.49
C PHE A 115 13.14 3.07 -0.61
N PHE A 116 12.37 3.69 -1.50
CA PHE A 116 12.93 4.48 -2.60
C PHE A 116 12.15 5.79 -2.73
N ASP A 117 12.81 6.80 -3.25
CA ASP A 117 12.17 8.11 -3.44
C ASP A 117 11.37 8.17 -4.74
N SER A 118 11.63 7.27 -5.67
CA SER A 118 10.94 7.27 -6.96
C SER A 118 10.77 5.86 -7.48
N VAL A 119 9.78 5.71 -8.36
CA VAL A 119 9.57 4.44 -9.05
C VAL A 119 10.80 4.08 -9.88
N ALA A 120 11.41 5.06 -10.55
CA ALA A 120 12.60 4.80 -11.35
C ALA A 120 13.73 4.22 -10.52
N ALA A 121 13.96 4.78 -9.31
CA ALA A 121 15.00 4.27 -8.43
C ALA A 121 14.69 2.83 -7.99
N ALA A 122 13.44 2.54 -7.67
CA ALA A 122 13.02 1.21 -7.28
C ALA A 122 13.20 0.21 -8.44
N GLU A 123 12.89 0.62 -9.65
CA GLU A 123 13.05 -0.24 -10.82
C GLU A 123 14.51 -0.57 -11.09
N GLN A 124 15.39 0.41 -10.88
CA GLN A 124 16.82 0.18 -11.08
C GLN A 124 17.38 -0.85 -10.10
N ALA A 125 16.79 -0.92 -8.92
CA ALA A 125 17.22 -1.86 -7.90
C ALA A 125 16.53 -3.22 -8.02
N ALA A 126 15.58 -3.33 -8.90
CA ALA A 126 14.79 -4.55 -9.03
C ALA A 126 15.54 -5.65 -9.79
#